data_8790ce87ce450c6ff0d2cfd2efaebaf1
#
_entry.id   8790ce87ce450c6ff0d2cfd2efaebaf1
#
_cell.length_a   1.000
_cell.length_b   1.000
_cell.length_c   1.000
_cell.angle_alpha   90.00
_cell.angle_beta   90.00
_cell.angle_gamma   90.00
#
_symmetry.space_group_name_H-M   'P 1'
#
loop_
_entity.id
_entity.type
_entity.pdbx_description
1 polymer ?
#
loop_
_entity_poly.entity_id
_entity_poly.type
_entity_poly.pdbx_seq_one_letter_code
_entity_poly.pdbx_strand_id
1 'polypeptide(L)'
;YIGGGYAAALSAGTAAIHLAVIMAGVKEGDVVFAQSLTFAASVNPACYEKAKPVFIDSEPDTWNMDPVALEKAFEKYPHPAAVIAVHLYGTPSKIDRIRDICKKHQVPLIEDAAEALGSSFKGQKLGTFGDYGILSFNGNKIITSSGGGMLLCSDEAKIKRARFLATQARDPARYYQHSTIGYNYRMSNVVAGIGRGQLLHLEEHKARKNEIYRQ
;
A
#
# COMPACT_ATOMS: atom_id res chain seq x y z
N TYR A 1 -4.83 -3.55 15.59
CA TYR A 1 -3.37 -3.60 15.70
C TYR A 1 -2.72 -2.31 15.19
N ILE A 2 -3.15 -1.79 14.06
CA ILE A 2 -2.58 -0.59 13.43
C ILE A 2 -3.03 0.74 14.06
N GLY A 3 -3.95 0.72 15.01
CA GLY A 3 -4.35 1.91 15.78
C GLY A 3 -5.56 2.67 15.25
N GLY A 4 -6.25 2.20 14.22
CA GLY A 4 -7.49 2.83 13.74
C GLY A 4 -7.67 2.75 12.22
N GLY A 5 -8.71 3.46 11.72
CA GLY A 5 -9.08 3.46 10.31
C GLY A 5 -9.92 2.24 9.90
N TYR A 6 -10.12 2.11 8.60
CA TYR A 6 -10.89 1.04 7.97
C TYR A 6 -9.98 0.19 7.09
N ALA A 7 -10.36 -1.06 6.85
CA ALA A 7 -9.55 -2.00 6.09
C ALA A 7 -10.40 -2.85 5.13
N ALA A 8 -9.85 -3.17 3.97
CA ALA A 8 -10.38 -4.19 3.06
C ALA A 8 -9.39 -5.35 2.94
N ALA A 9 -9.82 -6.55 3.31
CA ALA A 9 -9.03 -7.76 3.15
C ALA A 9 -9.08 -8.24 1.68
N LEU A 10 -7.90 -8.43 1.09
CA LEU A 10 -7.71 -8.67 -0.35
C LEU A 10 -6.84 -9.90 -0.59
N SER A 11 -6.85 -10.39 -1.83
CA SER A 11 -6.12 -11.59 -2.25
C SER A 11 -4.60 -11.45 -2.25
N ALA A 12 -4.07 -10.22 -2.31
CA ALA A 12 -2.63 -9.93 -2.31
C ALA A 12 -2.36 -8.45 -1.98
N GLY A 13 -1.13 -8.13 -1.56
CA GLY A 13 -0.67 -6.75 -1.46
C GLY A 13 -0.73 -6.01 -2.81
N THR A 14 -0.38 -6.69 -3.90
CA THR A 14 -0.50 -6.14 -5.27
C THR A 14 -1.94 -5.73 -5.60
N ALA A 15 -2.93 -6.53 -5.22
CA ALA A 15 -4.35 -6.19 -5.38
C ALA A 15 -4.74 -4.96 -4.56
N ALA A 16 -4.15 -4.79 -3.37
CA ALA A 16 -4.37 -3.63 -2.53
C ALA A 16 -3.76 -2.36 -3.13
N ILE A 17 -2.54 -2.43 -3.69
CA ILE A 17 -1.91 -1.31 -4.39
C ILE A 17 -2.74 -0.94 -5.63
N HIS A 18 -3.20 -1.93 -6.41
CA HIS A 18 -3.99 -1.68 -7.60
C HIS A 18 -5.29 -0.93 -7.28
N LEU A 19 -6.03 -1.37 -6.27
CA LEU A 19 -7.24 -0.66 -5.84
C LEU A 19 -6.91 0.74 -5.30
N ALA A 20 -5.79 0.93 -4.59
CA ALA A 20 -5.36 2.25 -4.14
C ALA A 20 -5.07 3.19 -5.32
N VAL A 21 -4.38 2.70 -6.35
CA VAL A 21 -4.09 3.43 -7.59
C VAL A 21 -5.38 3.87 -8.29
N ILE A 22 -6.35 2.95 -8.46
CA ILE A 22 -7.66 3.26 -9.05
C ILE A 22 -8.40 4.31 -8.21
N MET A 23 -8.39 4.17 -6.88
CA MET A 23 -9.11 5.07 -5.98
C MET A 23 -8.41 6.42 -5.79
N ALA A 24 -7.10 6.49 -6.05
CA ALA A 24 -6.35 7.75 -6.17
C ALA A 24 -6.72 8.51 -7.45
N GLY A 25 -7.47 7.88 -8.36
CA GLY A 25 -7.96 8.50 -9.60
C GLY A 25 -6.97 8.42 -10.75
N VAL A 26 -5.95 7.57 -10.66
CA VAL A 26 -4.95 7.36 -11.74
C VAL A 26 -5.63 6.83 -13.00
N LYS A 27 -5.24 7.38 -14.15
CA LYS A 27 -5.79 7.07 -15.47
C LYS A 27 -4.68 6.86 -16.48
N GLU A 28 -5.05 6.36 -17.66
CA GLU A 28 -4.16 6.18 -18.80
C GLU A 28 -3.43 7.51 -19.14
N GLY A 29 -2.11 7.42 -19.22
CA GLY A 29 -1.23 8.55 -19.54
C GLY A 29 -0.79 9.39 -18.36
N ASP A 30 -1.41 9.24 -17.17
CA ASP A 30 -1.00 9.94 -15.95
C ASP A 30 0.42 9.55 -15.53
N VAL A 31 1.07 10.44 -14.80
CA VAL A 31 2.36 10.17 -14.15
C VAL A 31 2.11 9.70 -12.73
N VAL A 32 2.82 8.66 -12.30
CA VAL A 32 2.86 8.19 -10.91
C VAL A 32 4.30 8.18 -10.44
N PHE A 33 4.60 8.87 -9.34
CA PHE A 33 5.91 8.80 -8.71
C PHE A 33 6.02 7.54 -7.87
N ALA A 34 7.11 6.80 -8.03
CA ALA A 34 7.35 5.56 -7.32
C ALA A 34 8.82 5.47 -6.89
N GLN A 35 9.07 4.81 -5.77
CA GLN A 35 10.42 4.52 -5.31
C GLN A 35 11.15 3.62 -6.31
N SER A 36 12.43 3.91 -6.61
CA SER A 36 13.23 3.13 -7.56
C SER A 36 13.67 1.79 -6.96
N LEU A 37 14.11 1.78 -5.72
CA LEU A 37 14.50 0.56 -4.99
C LEU A 37 13.30 -0.05 -4.29
N THR A 38 12.62 -0.96 -4.98
CA THR A 38 11.45 -1.67 -4.45
C THR A 38 11.18 -2.97 -5.20
N PHE A 39 10.29 -3.81 -4.66
CA PHE A 39 9.74 -4.93 -5.39
C PHE A 39 8.79 -4.45 -6.49
N ALA A 40 8.84 -5.09 -7.67
CA ALA A 40 8.07 -4.66 -8.84
C ALA A 40 6.57 -4.50 -8.61
N ALA A 41 6.00 -5.23 -7.64
CA ALA A 41 4.58 -5.14 -7.31
C ALA A 41 4.16 -3.77 -6.75
N SER A 42 5.08 -2.95 -6.22
CA SER A 42 4.78 -1.56 -5.83
C SER A 42 4.43 -0.69 -7.04
N VAL A 43 4.99 -0.98 -8.20
CA VAL A 43 4.90 -0.12 -9.41
C VAL A 43 3.98 -0.70 -10.47
N ASN A 44 3.98 -2.02 -10.67
CA ASN A 44 3.18 -2.69 -11.70
C ASN A 44 1.70 -2.25 -11.72
N PRO A 45 1.01 -2.05 -10.57
CA PRO A 45 -0.38 -1.60 -10.57
C PRO A 45 -0.61 -0.24 -11.25
N ALA A 46 0.34 0.68 -11.21
CA ALA A 46 0.25 1.92 -11.99
C ALA A 46 0.30 1.62 -13.51
N CYS A 47 1.11 0.65 -13.92
CA CYS A 47 1.16 0.21 -15.32
C CYS A 47 -0.12 -0.54 -15.74
N TYR A 48 -0.84 -1.21 -14.84
CA TYR A 48 -2.14 -1.81 -15.17
C TYR A 48 -3.17 -0.76 -15.59
N GLU A 49 -3.12 0.42 -14.97
CA GLU A 49 -3.93 1.59 -15.35
C GLU A 49 -3.30 2.39 -16.51
N LYS A 50 -2.25 1.86 -17.15
CA LYS A 50 -1.50 2.50 -18.26
C LYS A 50 -0.90 3.87 -17.89
N ALA A 51 -0.66 4.10 -16.61
CA ALA A 51 0.08 5.26 -16.15
C ALA A 51 1.58 5.09 -16.40
N LYS A 52 2.30 6.20 -16.40
CA LYS A 52 3.75 6.27 -16.59
C LYS A 52 4.45 6.39 -15.24
N PRO A 53 5.14 5.34 -14.76
CA PRO A 53 5.93 5.47 -13.54
C PRO A 53 7.14 6.38 -13.78
N VAL A 54 7.36 7.31 -12.84
CA VAL A 54 8.58 8.10 -12.74
C VAL A 54 9.26 7.69 -11.44
N PHE A 55 10.47 7.18 -11.57
CA PHE A 55 11.21 6.63 -10.44
C PHE A 55 11.93 7.73 -9.68
N ILE A 56 11.74 7.74 -8.37
CA ILE A 56 12.41 8.63 -7.43
C ILE A 56 13.52 7.84 -6.77
N ASP A 57 14.71 8.40 -6.75
CA ASP A 57 15.89 7.75 -6.21
C ASP A 57 15.86 7.62 -4.69
N SER A 58 16.73 6.77 -4.16
CA SER A 58 16.86 6.45 -2.73
C SER A 58 17.77 7.44 -2.01
N GLU A 59 17.49 7.72 -0.75
CA GLU A 59 18.40 8.43 0.14
C GLU A 59 19.28 7.45 0.94
N PRO A 60 20.48 7.87 1.37
CA PRO A 60 21.50 6.94 1.88
C PRO A 60 21.23 6.35 3.26
N ASP A 61 20.36 6.99 4.09
CA ASP A 61 20.19 6.54 5.48
C ASP A 61 19.28 5.31 5.59
N THR A 62 18.18 5.29 4.84
CA THR A 62 17.16 4.22 4.91
C THR A 62 17.02 3.44 3.60
N TRP A 63 17.64 3.91 2.52
CA TRP A 63 17.54 3.40 1.16
C TRP A 63 16.13 3.47 0.56
N ASN A 64 15.24 4.17 1.24
CA ASN A 64 13.90 4.47 0.75
C ASN A 64 13.90 5.78 -0.06
N MET A 65 12.73 6.15 -0.58
CA MET A 65 12.54 7.34 -1.42
C MET A 65 13.18 8.60 -0.79
N ASP A 66 14.02 9.30 -1.56
CA ASP A 66 14.60 10.56 -1.16
C ASP A 66 13.57 11.70 -1.26
N PRO A 67 13.20 12.36 -0.14
CA PRO A 67 12.30 13.51 -0.16
C PRO A 67 12.83 14.70 -1.00
N VAL A 68 14.15 14.84 -1.13
CA VAL A 68 14.75 15.91 -1.95
C VAL A 68 14.59 15.59 -3.43
N ALA A 69 14.82 14.34 -3.82
CA ALA A 69 14.60 13.90 -5.19
C ALA A 69 13.10 13.96 -5.56
N LEU A 70 12.20 13.62 -4.60
CA LEU A 70 10.76 13.76 -4.77
C LEU A 70 10.35 15.21 -5.05
N GLU A 71 10.83 16.17 -4.28
CA GLU A 71 10.53 17.60 -4.49
C GLU A 71 11.01 18.08 -5.87
N LYS A 72 12.22 17.71 -6.29
CA LYS A 72 12.73 17.99 -7.64
C LYS A 72 11.90 17.35 -8.76
N ALA A 73 11.34 16.17 -8.52
CA ALA A 73 10.47 15.51 -9.49
C ALA A 73 9.19 16.33 -9.76
N PHE A 74 8.63 17.00 -8.74
CA PHE A 74 7.49 17.90 -8.92
C PHE A 74 7.81 19.14 -9.78
N GLU A 75 9.07 19.60 -9.81
CA GLU A 75 9.48 20.68 -10.71
C GLU A 75 9.39 20.23 -12.18
N LYS A 76 9.75 18.97 -12.47
CA LYS A 76 9.75 18.40 -13.80
C LYS A 76 8.38 17.85 -14.23
N TYR A 77 7.62 17.31 -13.28
CA TYR A 77 6.29 16.72 -13.49
C TYR A 77 5.34 17.29 -12.43
N PRO A 78 4.76 18.49 -12.65
CA PRO A 78 4.05 19.23 -11.59
C PRO A 78 2.73 18.60 -11.13
N HIS A 79 2.15 17.67 -11.90
CA HIS A 79 0.84 17.08 -11.66
C HIS A 79 0.86 15.54 -11.75
N PRO A 80 1.64 14.82 -10.92
CA PRO A 80 1.51 13.37 -10.85
C PRO A 80 0.17 13.01 -10.21
N ALA A 81 -0.43 11.91 -10.63
CA ALA A 81 -1.71 11.46 -10.09
C ALA A 81 -1.59 10.79 -8.72
N ALA A 82 -0.42 10.24 -8.39
CA ALA A 82 -0.14 9.63 -7.09
C ALA A 82 1.37 9.56 -6.81
N VAL A 83 1.71 9.42 -5.53
CA VAL A 83 3.05 9.03 -5.06
C VAL A 83 2.93 7.69 -4.34
N ILE A 84 3.79 6.72 -4.67
CA ILE A 84 3.90 5.41 -4.01
C ILE A 84 5.23 5.38 -3.26
N ALA A 85 5.17 5.53 -1.94
CA ALA A 85 6.32 5.40 -1.05
C ALA A 85 6.33 4.01 -0.41
N VAL A 86 7.52 3.41 -0.29
CA VAL A 86 7.70 2.06 0.25
C VAL A 86 8.48 2.14 1.56
N HIS A 87 8.24 1.20 2.45
CA HIS A 87 9.04 0.95 3.65
C HIS A 87 9.83 -0.34 3.47
N LEU A 88 10.90 -0.25 2.69
CA LEU A 88 11.70 -1.41 2.26
C LEU A 88 12.27 -2.15 3.48
N TYR A 89 12.08 -3.46 3.49
CA TYR A 89 12.50 -4.37 4.58
C TYR A 89 12.00 -3.97 5.98
N GLY A 90 10.89 -3.20 6.05
CA GLY A 90 10.33 -2.74 7.31
C GLY A 90 11.00 -1.51 7.90
N THR A 91 12.00 -0.95 7.20
CA THR A 91 12.66 0.30 7.58
C THR A 91 11.76 1.49 7.22
N PRO A 92 11.39 2.35 8.17
CA PRO A 92 10.58 3.52 7.87
C PRO A 92 11.29 4.44 6.86
N SER A 93 10.62 4.79 5.76
CA SER A 93 11.05 5.94 4.94
C SER A 93 10.94 7.24 5.75
N LYS A 94 11.48 8.35 5.26
CA LYS A 94 11.26 9.69 5.84
C LYS A 94 9.82 10.15 5.56
N ILE A 95 8.86 9.32 6.02
CA ILE A 95 7.44 9.37 5.63
C ILE A 95 6.75 10.67 6.01
N ASP A 96 7.15 11.31 7.11
CA ASP A 96 6.63 12.62 7.52
C ASP A 96 6.96 13.67 6.44
N ARG A 97 8.21 13.73 5.95
CA ARG A 97 8.62 14.65 4.89
C ARG A 97 7.93 14.34 3.57
N ILE A 98 7.87 13.05 3.18
CA ILE A 98 7.20 12.62 1.94
C ILE A 98 5.72 13.01 1.99
N ARG A 99 5.03 12.75 3.12
CA ARG A 99 3.63 13.12 3.32
C ARG A 99 3.43 14.65 3.21
N ASP A 100 4.31 15.43 3.83
CA ASP A 100 4.18 16.88 3.82
C ASP A 100 4.40 17.47 2.41
N ILE A 101 5.32 16.89 1.62
CA ILE A 101 5.49 17.19 0.19
C ILE A 101 4.21 16.83 -0.59
N CYS A 102 3.67 15.62 -0.43
CA CYS A 102 2.44 15.22 -1.09
C CYS A 102 1.27 16.14 -0.77
N LYS A 103 1.12 16.55 0.51
CA LYS A 103 0.10 17.51 0.94
C LYS A 103 0.29 18.88 0.31
N LYS A 104 1.51 19.39 0.26
CA LYS A 104 1.85 20.68 -0.38
C LYS A 104 1.42 20.69 -1.85
N HIS A 105 1.64 19.59 -2.56
CA HIS A 105 1.29 19.44 -3.97
C HIS A 105 -0.11 18.88 -4.22
N GLN A 106 -0.88 18.58 -3.15
CA GLN A 106 -2.25 18.02 -3.21
C GLN A 106 -2.33 16.68 -3.99
N VAL A 107 -1.30 15.84 -3.85
CA VAL A 107 -1.20 14.55 -4.53
C VAL A 107 -1.41 13.42 -3.52
N PRO A 108 -2.25 12.42 -3.84
CA PRO A 108 -2.47 11.25 -2.99
C PRO A 108 -1.18 10.48 -2.71
N LEU A 109 -0.96 10.10 -1.45
CA LEU A 109 0.14 9.24 -1.01
C LEU A 109 -0.37 7.81 -0.78
N ILE A 110 0.19 6.86 -1.51
CA ILE A 110 0.03 5.42 -1.30
C ILE A 110 1.26 4.93 -0.54
N GLU A 111 1.05 4.36 0.63
CA GLU A 111 2.09 3.87 1.53
C GLU A 111 2.19 2.36 1.43
N ASP A 112 3.17 1.86 0.68
CA ASP A 112 3.42 0.42 0.58
C ASP A 112 4.20 -0.07 1.80
N ALA A 113 3.44 -0.55 2.78
CA ALA A 113 3.93 -1.16 4.01
C ALA A 113 3.87 -2.71 3.96
N ALA A 114 3.94 -3.30 2.75
CA ALA A 114 3.89 -4.75 2.56
C ALA A 114 5.00 -5.51 3.32
N GLU A 115 6.08 -4.85 3.68
CA GLU A 115 7.20 -5.40 4.47
C GLU A 115 7.30 -4.80 5.88
N ALA A 116 6.38 -3.90 6.23
CA ALA A 116 6.51 -3.05 7.43
C ALA A 116 5.43 -3.28 8.48
N LEU A 117 4.63 -4.36 8.37
CA LEU A 117 3.66 -4.68 9.42
C LEU A 117 4.39 -4.90 10.76
N GLY A 118 4.00 -4.13 11.76
CA GLY A 118 4.62 -4.13 13.07
C GLY A 118 5.66 -3.03 13.28
N SER A 119 6.18 -2.43 12.22
CA SER A 119 7.06 -1.27 12.30
C SER A 119 6.27 0.01 12.62
N SER A 120 6.98 1.00 13.15
CA SER A 120 6.41 2.31 13.47
C SER A 120 7.44 3.42 13.28
N PHE A 121 6.95 4.62 12.97
CA PHE A 121 7.74 5.83 12.88
C PHE A 121 7.16 6.88 13.82
N LYS A 122 7.98 7.42 14.72
CA LYS A 122 7.55 8.40 15.74
C LYS A 122 6.28 7.98 16.52
N GLY A 123 6.18 6.70 16.86
CA GLY A 123 5.05 6.12 17.60
C GLY A 123 3.81 5.78 16.79
N GLN A 124 3.73 6.14 15.51
CA GLN A 124 2.62 5.79 14.62
C GLN A 124 2.99 4.57 13.77
N LYS A 125 2.04 3.64 13.59
CA LYS A 125 2.24 2.43 12.78
C LYS A 125 2.40 2.78 11.30
N LEU A 126 3.35 2.13 10.62
CA LEU A 126 3.51 2.26 9.17
C LEU A 126 2.29 1.66 8.44
N GLY A 127 1.95 2.24 7.29
CA GLY A 127 0.71 1.98 6.56
C GLY A 127 -0.44 2.89 6.98
N THR A 128 -0.20 3.91 7.85
CA THR A 128 -1.24 4.81 8.35
C THR A 128 -0.93 6.30 8.15
N PHE A 129 0.16 6.63 7.47
CA PHE A 129 0.57 8.01 7.20
C PHE A 129 -0.01 8.57 5.89
N GLY A 130 -0.16 7.68 4.89
CA GLY A 130 -0.69 8.02 3.57
C GLY A 130 -2.22 8.05 3.52
N ASP A 131 -2.76 8.43 2.36
CA ASP A 131 -4.19 8.33 2.06
C ASP A 131 -4.65 6.87 1.96
N TYR A 132 -3.74 6.00 1.52
CA TYR A 132 -3.92 4.55 1.41
C TYR A 132 -2.68 3.84 1.96
N GLY A 133 -2.90 2.84 2.79
CA GLY A 133 -1.85 1.97 3.30
C GLY A 133 -2.01 0.53 2.82
N ILE A 134 -0.90 -0.13 2.55
CA ILE A 134 -0.89 -1.48 1.99
C ILE A 134 -0.18 -2.43 2.95
N LEU A 135 -0.81 -3.55 3.24
CA LEU A 135 -0.18 -4.67 3.95
C LEU A 135 -0.20 -5.92 3.07
N SER A 136 0.76 -6.80 3.28
CA SER A 136 0.86 -8.09 2.59
C SER A 136 1.03 -9.24 3.57
N PHE A 137 0.38 -10.35 3.27
CA PHE A 137 0.46 -11.60 4.03
C PHE A 137 0.96 -12.74 3.16
N ASN A 138 1.78 -12.42 2.14
CA ASN A 138 2.42 -13.41 1.28
C ASN A 138 3.39 -14.30 2.08
N GLY A 139 3.81 -15.44 1.51
CA GLY A 139 4.60 -16.47 2.19
C GLY A 139 5.87 -16.00 2.89
N ASN A 140 6.51 -14.96 2.37
CA ASN A 140 7.77 -14.41 2.89
C ASN A 140 7.61 -13.24 3.89
N LYS A 141 6.37 -12.84 4.24
CA LYS A 141 6.16 -11.68 5.13
C LYS A 141 6.28 -12.04 6.61
N ILE A 142 6.33 -11.03 7.48
CA ILE A 142 6.51 -11.19 8.95
C ILE A 142 5.43 -12.09 9.58
N ILE A 143 4.22 -12.03 9.08
CA ILE A 143 3.15 -13.02 9.24
C ILE A 143 2.61 -13.39 7.87
N THR A 144 2.18 -14.62 7.69
CA THR A 144 1.72 -15.12 6.41
C THR A 144 0.41 -15.87 6.51
N SER A 145 -0.40 -15.75 5.48
CA SER A 145 -1.55 -16.63 5.23
C SER A 145 -1.44 -17.34 3.88
N SER A 146 -0.18 -17.62 3.45
CA SER A 146 0.18 -18.14 2.13
C SER A 146 0.02 -17.12 1.00
N GLY A 147 -1.02 -16.35 1.02
CA GLY A 147 -1.34 -15.20 0.20
C GLY A 147 -2.13 -14.20 1.02
N GLY A 148 -2.61 -13.15 0.37
CA GLY A 148 -3.41 -12.14 1.04
C GLY A 148 -2.73 -10.78 1.15
N GLY A 149 -3.55 -9.77 1.32
CA GLY A 149 -3.14 -8.39 1.52
C GLY A 149 -4.26 -7.60 2.18
N MET A 150 -4.00 -6.35 2.46
CA MET A 150 -4.98 -5.46 3.06
C MET A 150 -4.77 -4.04 2.57
N LEU A 151 -5.85 -3.38 2.20
CA LEU A 151 -5.89 -1.96 1.94
C LEU A 151 -6.43 -1.24 3.17
N LEU A 152 -5.71 -0.24 3.62
CA LEU A 152 -6.04 0.62 4.75
C LEU A 152 -6.40 2.02 4.27
N CYS A 153 -7.38 2.66 4.90
CA CYS A 153 -7.74 4.05 4.67
C CYS A 153 -8.49 4.60 5.88
N SER A 154 -8.37 5.88 6.17
CA SER A 154 -9.14 6.55 7.22
C SER A 154 -10.59 6.84 6.81
N ASP A 155 -10.90 6.79 5.51
CA ASP A 155 -12.22 7.04 4.94
C ASP A 155 -12.98 5.74 4.70
N GLU A 156 -14.11 5.57 5.41
CA GLU A 156 -14.96 4.38 5.30
C GLU A 156 -15.58 4.23 3.90
N ALA A 157 -15.95 5.33 3.26
CA ALA A 157 -16.58 5.28 1.93
C ALA A 157 -15.59 4.76 0.89
N LYS A 158 -14.33 5.15 0.98
CA LYS A 158 -13.25 4.63 0.13
C LYS A 158 -13.05 3.12 0.35
N ILE A 159 -13.06 2.63 1.58
CA ILE A 159 -12.96 1.19 1.86
C ILE A 159 -14.20 0.42 1.39
N LYS A 160 -15.41 0.97 1.52
CA LYS A 160 -16.62 0.37 0.93
C LYS A 160 -16.50 0.28 -0.60
N ARG A 161 -15.98 1.32 -1.25
CA ARG A 161 -15.71 1.31 -2.70
C ARG A 161 -14.67 0.27 -3.08
N ALA A 162 -13.57 0.16 -2.33
CA ALA A 162 -12.55 -0.87 -2.55
C ALA A 162 -13.13 -2.30 -2.46
N ARG A 163 -13.96 -2.57 -1.45
CA ARG A 163 -14.63 -3.87 -1.30
C ARG A 163 -15.59 -4.17 -2.45
N PHE A 164 -16.34 -3.16 -2.93
CA PHE A 164 -17.21 -3.28 -4.10
C PHE A 164 -16.39 -3.67 -5.34
N LEU A 165 -15.31 -2.96 -5.62
CA LEU A 165 -14.42 -3.26 -6.75
C LEU A 165 -13.78 -4.66 -6.61
N ALA A 166 -13.36 -5.05 -5.41
CA ALA A 166 -12.74 -6.33 -5.12
C ALA A 166 -13.69 -7.53 -5.28
N THR A 167 -15.01 -7.30 -5.33
CA THR A 167 -16.05 -8.30 -5.50
C THR A 167 -16.76 -8.16 -6.85
N GLN A 168 -16.00 -8.03 -7.91
CA GLN A 168 -16.40 -7.90 -9.31
C GLN A 168 -17.28 -6.67 -9.60
N ALA A 169 -17.35 -5.69 -8.70
CA ALA A 169 -18.22 -4.50 -8.81
C ALA A 169 -19.69 -4.88 -9.12
N ARG A 170 -20.19 -5.90 -8.44
CA ARG A 170 -21.58 -6.33 -8.61
C ARG A 170 -22.53 -5.31 -8.00
N ASP A 171 -23.44 -4.78 -8.81
CA ASP A 171 -24.47 -3.84 -8.38
C ASP A 171 -25.50 -4.52 -7.47
N PRO A 172 -26.20 -3.77 -6.59
CA PRO A 172 -27.25 -4.28 -5.72
C PRO A 172 -28.56 -4.51 -6.49
N ALA A 173 -28.55 -5.46 -7.44
CA ALA A 173 -29.71 -5.86 -8.25
C ALA A 173 -30.09 -7.31 -7.94
N ARG A 174 -31.35 -7.70 -8.30
CA ARG A 174 -31.84 -9.08 -8.17
C ARG A 174 -31.15 -10.07 -9.13
N TYR A 175 -30.57 -9.55 -10.19
CA TYR A 175 -29.84 -10.27 -11.23
C TYR A 175 -28.38 -9.79 -11.26
N TYR A 176 -27.52 -10.46 -12.02
CA TYR A 176 -26.14 -10.02 -12.20
C TYR A 176 -26.11 -8.76 -13.07
N GLN A 177 -25.67 -7.67 -12.45
CA GLN A 177 -25.49 -6.39 -13.11
C GLN A 177 -24.16 -5.79 -12.66
N HIS A 178 -23.43 -5.19 -13.59
CA HIS A 178 -22.14 -4.58 -13.38
C HIS A 178 -22.07 -3.27 -14.16
N SER A 179 -22.18 -2.13 -13.47
CA SER A 179 -22.09 -0.80 -14.07
C SER A 179 -20.66 -0.30 -14.26
N THR A 180 -19.70 -0.98 -13.67
CA THR A 180 -18.26 -0.68 -13.79
C THR A 180 -17.43 -1.96 -13.75
N ILE A 181 -16.19 -1.86 -14.23
CA ILE A 181 -15.22 -2.97 -14.15
C ILE A 181 -14.87 -3.20 -12.68
N GLY A 182 -14.89 -4.47 -12.27
CA GLY A 182 -14.45 -4.93 -10.97
C GLY A 182 -13.50 -6.10 -11.07
N TYR A 183 -12.99 -6.55 -9.92
CA TYR A 183 -11.90 -7.52 -9.84
C TYR A 183 -12.27 -8.67 -8.89
N ASN A 184 -11.69 -9.83 -9.08
CA ASN A 184 -11.76 -10.94 -8.13
C ASN A 184 -10.57 -10.83 -7.16
N TYR A 185 -10.63 -9.86 -6.27
CA TYR A 185 -9.54 -9.52 -5.35
C TYR A 185 -9.86 -9.79 -3.88
N ARG A 186 -10.99 -10.41 -3.58
CA ARG A 186 -11.38 -10.71 -2.21
C ARG A 186 -10.51 -11.82 -1.60
N MET A 187 -10.08 -11.62 -0.36
CA MET A 187 -9.46 -12.68 0.43
C MET A 187 -10.48 -13.76 0.79
N SER A 188 -10.11 -15.03 0.68
CA SER A 188 -10.97 -16.12 1.15
C SER A 188 -11.01 -16.16 2.68
N ASN A 189 -12.10 -16.74 3.24
CA ASN A 189 -12.24 -16.90 4.69
C ASN A 189 -11.20 -17.87 5.29
N VAL A 190 -10.75 -18.86 4.54
CA VAL A 190 -9.67 -19.77 4.97
C VAL A 190 -8.37 -18.99 5.17
N VAL A 191 -7.95 -18.22 4.15
CA VAL A 191 -6.76 -17.36 4.20
C VAL A 191 -6.87 -16.32 5.33
N ALA A 192 -8.05 -15.72 5.48
CA ALA A 192 -8.30 -14.75 6.56
C ALA A 192 -8.20 -15.39 7.95
N GLY A 193 -8.68 -16.63 8.11
CA GLY A 193 -8.58 -17.40 9.36
C GLY A 193 -7.12 -17.66 9.75
N ILE A 194 -6.28 -18.09 8.79
CA ILE A 194 -4.85 -18.28 9.00
C ILE A 194 -4.19 -16.95 9.40
N GLY A 195 -4.46 -15.86 8.67
CA GLY A 195 -3.90 -14.54 8.95
C GLY A 195 -4.27 -14.03 10.35
N ARG A 196 -5.50 -14.27 10.82
CA ARG A 196 -5.93 -13.94 12.19
C ARG A 196 -5.14 -14.72 13.25
N GLY A 197 -4.91 -16.01 13.03
CA GLY A 197 -4.08 -16.82 13.92
C GLY A 197 -2.64 -16.31 13.96
N GLN A 198 -2.06 -16.03 12.81
CA GLN A 198 -0.70 -15.48 12.71
C GLN A 198 -0.54 -14.11 13.39
N LEU A 199 -1.56 -13.26 13.34
CA LEU A 199 -1.52 -11.93 13.96
C LEU A 199 -1.32 -12.00 15.49
N LEU A 200 -1.77 -13.07 16.14
CA LEU A 200 -1.57 -13.28 17.57
C LEU A 200 -0.08 -13.44 17.95
N HIS A 201 0.74 -13.89 17.00
CA HIS A 201 2.17 -14.15 17.16
C HIS A 201 3.08 -13.06 16.56
N LEU A 202 2.51 -11.96 16.05
CA LEU A 202 3.30 -10.94 15.35
C LEU A 202 4.40 -10.33 16.22
N GLU A 203 4.12 -10.01 17.47
CA GLU A 203 5.12 -9.40 18.37
C GLU A 203 6.23 -10.42 18.74
N GLU A 204 5.88 -11.69 18.90
CA GLU A 204 6.85 -12.77 19.07
C GLU A 204 7.77 -12.91 17.87
N HIS A 205 7.21 -12.92 16.65
CA HIS A 205 8.00 -12.99 15.40
C HIS A 205 8.94 -11.79 15.26
N LYS A 206 8.49 -10.58 15.60
CA LYS A 206 9.33 -9.37 15.60
C LYS A 206 10.49 -9.49 16.59
N ALA A 207 10.20 -9.90 17.83
CA ALA A 207 11.21 -10.07 18.86
C ALA A 207 12.27 -11.08 18.41
N ARG A 208 11.84 -12.23 17.86
CA ARG A 208 12.74 -13.28 17.36
C ARG A 208 13.61 -12.81 16.19
N LYS A 209 13.05 -12.07 15.22
CA LYS A 209 13.83 -11.49 14.12
C LYS A 209 14.86 -10.47 14.60
N ASN A 210 14.51 -9.64 15.56
CA ASN A 210 15.43 -8.68 16.15
C ASN A 210 16.58 -9.38 16.92
N GLU A 211 16.29 -10.49 17.60
CA GLU A 211 17.32 -11.32 18.24
C GLU A 211 18.30 -11.88 17.22
N ILE A 212 17.81 -12.48 16.13
CA ILE A 212 18.64 -13.04 15.06
C ILE A 212 19.49 -11.94 14.39
N TYR A 213 18.93 -10.75 14.16
CA TYR A 213 19.65 -9.63 13.56
C TYR A 213 20.85 -9.15 14.41
N ARG A 214 20.81 -9.34 15.74
CA ARG A 214 21.87 -8.92 16.67
C ARG A 214 22.99 -9.95 16.83
N GLN A 215 22.83 -11.16 16.30
CA GLN A 215 23.85 -12.22 16.25
C GLN A 215 24.83 -12.00 15.12
#